data_9ff4e16fbdc0fd233d9462a9c057422b
#
_entry.id   9ff4e16fbdc0fd233d9462a9c057422b
#
_cell.length_a   1.000
_cell.length_b   1.000
_cell.length_c   1.000
_cell.angle_alpha   90.00
_cell.angle_beta   90.00
_cell.angle_gamma   90.00
#
_symmetry.space_group_name_H-M   'P 1'
#
loop_
_entity.id
_entity.type
_entity.pdbx_description
1 polymer ?
#
loop_
_entity_poly.entity_id
_entity_poly.type
_entity_poly.pdbx_seq_one_letter_code
_entity_poly.pdbx_strand_id
1 'polypeptide(L)'
;FASSQMSNMSYSPYGVMKRVGELYTKSLGGLIVHFWNVYGIEKDMEKAHVITDFIRKGFETGVIDMMTDGTEERQFLYAEDCCKALKIIMKKYDEFKSDDPLHITSFRNNSILEVAETIQDVFKEHGMNHIEISPSKSKDSVQMDKKNKPDTYILDWWQPKTTLMTGITKVFEAMKNDWV
;
A
#
# COMPACT_ATOMS: atom_id res chain seq x y z
N PHE A 1 2.31 6.56 -17.31
CA PHE A 1 1.88 7.52 -16.28
C PHE A 1 1.56 6.82 -14.97
N ALA A 2 2.14 7.33 -13.89
CA ALA A 2 1.89 6.85 -12.54
C ALA A 2 0.58 7.45 -12.00
N SER A 3 -0.50 6.69 -12.09
CA SER A 3 -1.80 7.04 -11.54
C SER A 3 -2.03 6.41 -10.17
N SER A 4 -3.23 6.48 -9.66
CA SER A 4 -3.63 5.96 -8.36
C SER A 4 -5.02 5.36 -8.44
N GLN A 5 -5.30 4.38 -7.59
CA GLN A 5 -6.67 3.91 -7.37
C GLN A 5 -7.66 5.06 -7.05
N MET A 6 -7.15 6.15 -6.47
CA MET A 6 -7.96 7.33 -6.13
C MET A 6 -8.50 8.08 -7.35
N SER A 7 -7.97 7.87 -8.56
CA SER A 7 -8.50 8.49 -9.78
C SER A 7 -9.94 8.08 -10.07
N ASN A 8 -10.35 6.88 -9.66
CA ASN A 8 -11.71 6.36 -9.79
C ASN A 8 -12.61 6.74 -8.61
N MET A 9 -12.03 7.25 -7.52
CA MET A 9 -12.74 7.67 -6.30
C MET A 9 -12.83 9.19 -6.18
N SER A 10 -12.85 9.88 -7.24
CA SER A 10 -12.46 11.24 -7.58
C SER A 10 -13.22 12.38 -6.90
N TYR A 11 -13.43 12.31 -5.62
CA TYR A 11 -13.96 13.46 -4.86
C TYR A 11 -12.86 14.33 -4.22
N SER A 12 -11.60 13.95 -4.35
CA SER A 12 -10.46 14.71 -3.89
C SER A 12 -9.77 15.43 -5.07
N PRO A 13 -9.17 16.62 -4.86
CA PRO A 13 -8.38 17.27 -5.89
C PRO A 13 -7.25 16.36 -6.44
N TYR A 14 -6.65 15.55 -5.58
CA TYR A 14 -5.65 14.56 -5.97
C TYR A 14 -6.21 13.53 -6.97
N GLY A 15 -7.34 12.91 -6.65
CA GLY A 15 -7.99 11.93 -7.54
C GLY A 15 -8.39 12.53 -8.88
N VAL A 16 -8.96 13.75 -8.87
CA VAL A 16 -9.30 14.50 -10.10
C VAL A 16 -8.06 14.74 -10.95
N MET A 17 -6.96 15.21 -10.39
CA MET A 17 -5.72 15.47 -11.14
C MET A 17 -5.10 14.20 -11.70
N LYS A 18 -5.16 13.08 -10.96
CA LYS A 18 -4.74 11.78 -11.49
C LYS A 18 -5.61 11.36 -12.68
N ARG A 19 -6.93 11.56 -12.61
CA ARG A 19 -7.86 11.25 -13.71
C ARG A 19 -7.58 12.11 -14.95
N VAL A 20 -7.32 13.39 -14.79
CA VAL A 20 -6.93 14.27 -15.89
C VAL A 20 -5.63 13.77 -16.55
N GLY A 21 -4.63 13.41 -15.76
CA GLY A 21 -3.36 12.85 -16.26
C GLY A 21 -3.55 11.54 -17.03
N GLU A 22 -4.47 10.68 -16.62
CA GLU A 22 -4.83 9.45 -17.34
C GLU A 22 -5.39 9.76 -18.73
N LEU A 23 -6.36 10.67 -18.81
CA LEU A 23 -6.96 11.07 -20.09
C LEU A 23 -5.92 11.64 -21.04
N TYR A 24 -5.03 12.48 -20.51
CA TYR A 24 -3.94 13.07 -21.30
C TYR A 24 -2.96 12.00 -21.80
N THR A 25 -2.58 11.06 -20.92
CA THR A 25 -1.68 9.95 -21.27
C THR A 25 -2.29 9.05 -22.35
N LYS A 26 -3.58 8.73 -22.24
CA LYS A 26 -4.30 7.96 -23.27
C LYS A 26 -4.28 8.66 -24.65
N SER A 27 -4.50 9.97 -24.68
CA SER A 27 -4.48 10.72 -25.93
C SER A 27 -3.13 10.71 -26.64
N LEU A 28 -2.05 10.41 -25.90
CA LEU A 28 -0.69 10.27 -26.39
C LEU A 28 -0.28 8.81 -26.65
N GLY A 29 -1.19 7.84 -26.48
CA GLY A 29 -0.91 6.41 -26.63
C GLY A 29 -0.02 5.83 -25.53
N GLY A 30 0.06 6.49 -24.37
CA GLY A 30 0.86 6.03 -23.22
C GLY A 30 0.15 5.02 -22.35
N LEU A 31 0.91 4.24 -21.58
CA LEU A 31 0.38 3.31 -20.57
C LEU A 31 0.08 4.03 -19.25
N ILE A 32 -0.97 3.57 -18.58
CA ILE A 32 -1.40 4.06 -17.27
C ILE A 32 -1.24 2.94 -16.25
N VAL A 33 -0.57 3.24 -15.15
CA VAL A 33 -0.36 2.32 -14.04
C VAL A 33 -1.05 2.87 -12.81
N HIS A 34 -2.01 2.12 -12.27
CA HIS A 34 -2.72 2.46 -11.03
C HIS A 34 -2.00 1.84 -9.84
N PHE A 35 -1.35 2.69 -9.05
CA PHE A 35 -0.79 2.28 -7.77
C PHE A 35 -1.85 2.26 -6.68
N TRP A 36 -1.75 1.27 -5.81
CA TRP A 36 -2.54 1.14 -4.60
C TRP A 36 -1.67 1.51 -3.39
N ASN A 37 -1.82 0.82 -2.27
CA ASN A 37 -1.01 1.15 -1.10
C ASN A 37 0.33 0.40 -1.18
N VAL A 38 1.31 1.04 -1.79
CA VAL A 38 2.69 0.52 -1.83
C VAL A 38 3.37 0.91 -0.52
N TYR A 39 4.01 -0.05 0.14
CA TYR A 39 4.77 0.16 1.37
C TYR A 39 6.18 -0.43 1.28
N GLY A 40 7.08 0.07 2.10
CA GLY A 40 8.47 -0.35 2.14
C GLY A 40 9.25 0.46 3.18
N ILE A 41 10.57 0.46 3.07
CA ILE A 41 11.44 1.24 3.95
C ILE A 41 11.31 2.71 3.57
N GLU A 42 10.81 3.53 4.50
CA GLU A 42 10.65 4.97 4.33
C GLU A 42 11.74 5.72 5.12
N LYS A 43 12.31 6.74 4.50
CA LYS A 43 13.34 7.57 5.15
C LYS A 43 12.76 8.81 5.83
N ASP A 44 11.64 9.31 5.33
CA ASP A 44 10.95 10.50 5.84
C ASP A 44 9.83 10.06 6.79
N MET A 45 10.15 10.01 8.08
CA MET A 45 9.21 9.56 9.12
C MET A 45 8.05 10.53 9.36
N GLU A 46 8.16 11.79 8.95
CA GLU A 46 7.05 12.76 9.05
C GLU A 46 5.93 12.45 8.05
N LYS A 47 6.26 11.78 6.97
CA LYS A 47 5.33 11.35 5.91
C LYS A 47 5.08 9.84 5.90
N ALA A 48 5.42 9.17 6.99
CA ALA A 48 5.29 7.72 7.09
C ALA A 48 3.86 7.25 6.82
N HIS A 49 3.75 6.20 6.00
CA HIS A 49 2.48 5.52 5.77
C HIS A 49 2.17 4.56 6.93
N VAL A 50 0.95 4.07 6.98
CA VAL A 50 0.38 3.34 8.12
C VAL A 50 1.28 2.21 8.66
N ILE A 51 1.92 1.40 7.81
CA ILE A 51 2.78 0.29 8.26
C ILE A 51 4.02 0.82 8.97
N THR A 52 4.72 1.78 8.36
CA THR A 52 5.91 2.41 8.95
C THR A 52 5.56 3.18 10.22
N ASP A 53 4.44 3.92 10.22
CA ASP A 53 3.96 4.66 11.39
C ASP A 53 3.62 3.74 12.56
N PHE A 54 2.97 2.61 12.32
CA PHE A 54 2.63 1.64 13.36
C PHE A 54 3.87 0.95 13.94
N ILE A 55 4.85 0.60 13.10
CA ILE A 55 6.13 0.06 13.57
C ILE A 55 6.86 1.10 14.43
N ARG A 56 6.93 2.35 13.97
CA ARG A 56 7.52 3.46 14.72
C ARG A 56 6.86 3.64 16.08
N LYS A 57 5.53 3.73 16.12
CA LYS A 57 4.76 3.84 17.38
C LYS A 57 5.04 2.69 18.33
N GLY A 58 5.13 1.46 17.81
CA GLY A 58 5.50 0.29 18.60
C GLY A 58 6.86 0.44 19.27
N PHE A 59 7.88 0.94 18.56
CA PHE A 59 9.21 1.20 19.14
C PHE A 59 9.19 2.37 20.14
N GLU A 60 8.53 3.48 19.80
CA GLU A 60 8.55 4.72 20.61
C GLU A 60 7.76 4.61 21.91
N THR A 61 6.59 3.99 21.85
CA THR A 61 5.62 4.08 22.94
C THR A 61 5.14 2.72 23.46
N GLY A 62 5.40 1.63 22.71
CA GLY A 62 4.82 0.33 23.00
C GLY A 62 3.33 0.22 22.63
N VAL A 63 2.75 1.25 22.00
CA VAL A 63 1.32 1.29 21.63
C VAL A 63 1.15 1.64 20.17
N ILE A 64 0.45 0.79 19.44
CA ILE A 64 0.00 1.06 18.08
C ILE A 64 -1.35 1.79 18.18
N ASP A 65 -1.27 3.13 18.31
CA ASP A 65 -2.44 3.99 18.36
C ASP A 65 -3.01 4.21 16.96
N MET A 66 -4.27 3.81 16.74
CA MET A 66 -4.94 3.84 15.45
C MET A 66 -5.87 5.04 15.32
N MET A 67 -5.89 5.69 14.17
CA MET A 67 -6.79 6.83 13.91
C MET A 67 -8.24 6.40 13.68
N THR A 68 -8.48 5.13 13.35
CA THR A 68 -9.81 4.55 13.05
C THR A 68 -10.05 3.29 13.87
N ASP A 69 -11.23 2.70 13.74
CA ASP A 69 -11.56 1.40 14.36
C ASP A 69 -10.85 0.23 13.64
N GLY A 70 -10.17 0.49 12.53
CA GLY A 70 -9.37 -0.47 11.78
C GLY A 70 -10.16 -1.42 10.90
N THR A 71 -11.46 -1.23 10.76
CA THR A 71 -12.33 -2.12 9.94
C THR A 71 -12.21 -1.86 8.44
N GLU A 72 -11.64 -0.73 8.03
CA GLU A 72 -11.41 -0.41 6.63
C GLU A 72 -10.37 -1.33 6.00
N GLU A 73 -10.65 -1.80 4.79
CA GLU A 73 -9.78 -2.70 4.05
C GLU A 73 -8.94 -1.96 3.01
N ARG A 74 -7.69 -2.36 2.87
CA ARG A 74 -6.74 -1.87 1.87
C ARG A 74 -5.96 -3.03 1.26
N GLN A 75 -5.41 -2.80 0.07
CA GLN A 75 -4.49 -3.76 -0.56
C GLN A 75 -3.07 -3.22 -0.47
N PHE A 76 -2.24 -3.87 0.33
CA PHE A 76 -0.87 -3.47 0.59
C PHE A 76 0.11 -4.25 -0.28
N LEU A 77 0.95 -3.56 -1.04
CA LEU A 77 1.97 -4.15 -1.88
C LEU A 77 3.37 -3.75 -1.41
N TYR A 78 4.24 -4.73 -1.22
CA TYR A 78 5.64 -4.43 -0.87
C TYR A 78 6.38 -3.78 -2.05
N ALA A 79 7.17 -2.75 -1.76
CA ALA A 79 7.82 -1.90 -2.77
C ALA A 79 8.72 -2.66 -3.76
N GLU A 80 9.41 -3.73 -3.31
CA GLU A 80 10.22 -4.56 -4.20
C GLU A 80 9.36 -5.26 -5.27
N ASP A 81 8.19 -5.77 -4.90
CA ASP A 81 7.28 -6.40 -5.87
C ASP A 81 6.69 -5.36 -6.83
N CYS A 82 6.40 -4.15 -6.34
CA CYS A 82 6.02 -3.02 -7.19
C CYS A 82 7.11 -2.70 -8.24
N CYS A 83 8.37 -2.63 -7.82
CA CYS A 83 9.51 -2.40 -8.72
C CYS A 83 9.65 -3.53 -9.77
N LYS A 84 9.40 -4.78 -9.39
CA LYS A 84 9.40 -5.92 -10.31
C LYS A 84 8.29 -5.80 -11.37
N ALA A 85 7.08 -5.39 -10.97
CA ALA A 85 5.97 -5.11 -11.90
C ALA A 85 6.36 -4.03 -12.91
N LEU A 86 6.87 -2.89 -12.43
CA LEU A 86 7.30 -1.79 -13.29
C LEU A 86 8.39 -2.23 -14.29
N LYS A 87 9.36 -3.02 -13.83
CA LYS A 87 10.41 -3.56 -14.70
C LYS A 87 9.85 -4.45 -15.81
N ILE A 88 8.81 -5.25 -15.51
CA ILE A 88 8.13 -6.07 -16.51
C ILE A 88 7.39 -5.19 -17.51
N ILE A 89 6.62 -4.20 -17.03
CA ILE A 89 5.88 -3.26 -17.87
C ILE A 89 6.84 -2.52 -18.83
N MET A 90 7.98 -2.06 -18.34
CA MET A 90 8.98 -1.40 -19.18
C MET A 90 9.58 -2.32 -20.24
N LYS A 91 9.87 -3.56 -19.88
CA LYS A 91 10.48 -4.54 -20.82
C LYS A 91 9.52 -5.03 -21.89
N LYS A 92 8.24 -5.07 -21.57
CA LYS A 92 7.17 -5.61 -22.40
C LYS A 92 6.18 -4.53 -22.85
N TYR A 93 6.64 -3.29 -22.94
CA TYR A 93 5.80 -2.13 -23.20
C TYR A 93 4.84 -2.34 -24.39
N ASP A 94 5.35 -2.89 -25.49
CA ASP A 94 4.58 -3.12 -26.72
C ASP A 94 3.56 -4.27 -26.63
N GLU A 95 3.66 -5.11 -25.58
CA GLU A 95 2.70 -6.20 -25.34
C GLU A 95 1.45 -5.70 -24.59
N PHE A 96 1.52 -4.55 -23.90
CA PHE A 96 0.41 -3.98 -23.16
C PHE A 96 -0.43 -3.05 -24.04
N LYS A 97 -1.75 -3.17 -23.91
CA LYS A 97 -2.67 -2.28 -24.59
C LYS A 97 -2.89 -1.02 -23.77
N SER A 98 -2.92 0.14 -24.43
CA SER A 98 -3.08 1.43 -23.75
C SER A 98 -4.43 1.61 -23.07
N ASP A 99 -5.45 0.85 -23.48
CA ASP A 99 -6.80 0.94 -22.94
C ASP A 99 -7.04 0.03 -21.72
N ASP A 100 -6.22 -0.99 -21.53
CA ASP A 100 -6.35 -1.91 -20.41
C ASP A 100 -5.71 -1.32 -19.15
N PRO A 101 -6.41 -1.32 -18.00
CA PRO A 101 -5.87 -0.76 -16.78
C PRO A 101 -4.80 -1.67 -16.18
N LEU A 102 -3.62 -1.10 -15.88
CA LEU A 102 -2.53 -1.81 -15.21
C LEU A 102 -2.56 -1.50 -13.71
N HIS A 103 -3.23 -2.34 -12.93
CA HIS A 103 -3.29 -2.20 -11.48
C HIS A 103 -2.12 -2.94 -10.83
N ILE A 104 -1.25 -2.20 -10.14
CA ILE A 104 -0.14 -2.77 -9.35
C ILE A 104 -0.54 -2.76 -7.88
N THR A 105 -0.90 -3.94 -7.37
CA THR A 105 -1.35 -4.15 -6.00
C THR A 105 -1.10 -5.58 -5.55
N SER A 106 -1.36 -5.89 -4.27
CA SER A 106 -1.29 -7.26 -3.74
C SER A 106 -2.45 -8.15 -4.17
N PHE A 107 -3.53 -7.61 -4.68
CA PHE A 107 -4.81 -8.29 -4.97
C PHE A 107 -5.44 -8.98 -3.74
N ARG A 108 -4.99 -8.61 -2.54
CA ARG A 108 -5.50 -9.11 -1.25
C ARG A 108 -5.90 -7.94 -0.39
N ASN A 109 -7.13 -7.99 0.11
CA ASN A 109 -7.61 -7.03 1.09
C ASN A 109 -7.10 -7.43 2.48
N ASN A 110 -6.64 -6.45 3.23
CA ASN A 110 -6.35 -6.57 4.66
C ASN A 110 -6.98 -5.38 5.37
N SER A 111 -7.63 -5.60 6.50
CA SER A 111 -8.07 -4.51 7.36
C SER A 111 -6.87 -3.81 8.02
N ILE A 112 -7.05 -2.57 8.42
CA ILE A 112 -5.99 -1.86 9.15
C ILE A 112 -5.72 -2.52 10.50
N LEU A 113 -6.76 -3.14 11.10
CA LEU A 113 -6.59 -3.92 12.32
C LEU A 113 -5.71 -5.16 12.07
N GLU A 114 -5.95 -5.94 10.99
CA GLU A 114 -5.07 -7.07 10.61
C GLU A 114 -3.63 -6.63 10.37
N VAL A 115 -3.41 -5.43 9.83
CA VAL A 115 -2.06 -4.86 9.67
C VAL A 115 -1.42 -4.61 11.05
N ALA A 116 -2.15 -4.01 11.98
CA ALA A 116 -1.67 -3.75 13.34
C ALA A 116 -1.36 -5.06 14.09
N GLU A 117 -2.22 -6.07 13.98
CA GLU A 117 -2.03 -7.41 14.55
C GLU A 117 -0.79 -8.10 13.97
N THR A 118 -0.62 -8.03 12.64
CA THR A 118 0.57 -8.57 11.97
C THR A 118 1.85 -7.90 12.47
N ILE A 119 1.84 -6.58 12.67
CA ILE A 119 2.97 -5.83 13.23
C ILE A 119 3.23 -6.26 14.68
N GLN A 120 2.18 -6.38 15.50
CA GLN A 120 2.31 -6.86 16.89
C GLN A 120 2.97 -8.26 16.94
N ASP A 121 2.58 -9.16 16.03
CA ASP A 121 3.17 -10.50 15.95
C ASP A 121 4.66 -10.44 15.55
N VAL A 122 5.05 -9.56 14.62
CA VAL A 122 6.48 -9.33 14.28
C VAL A 122 7.25 -8.83 15.51
N PHE A 123 6.70 -7.92 16.30
CA PHE A 123 7.33 -7.47 17.55
C PHE A 123 7.52 -8.64 18.53
N LYS A 124 6.50 -9.50 18.70
CA LYS A 124 6.57 -10.70 19.55
C LYS A 124 7.64 -11.68 19.10
N GLU A 125 7.73 -11.97 17.79
CA GLU A 125 8.76 -12.84 17.22
C GLU A 125 10.19 -12.32 17.50
N HIS A 126 10.33 -10.99 17.71
CA HIS A 126 11.59 -10.36 18.07
C HIS A 126 11.76 -10.13 19.59
N GLY A 127 10.96 -10.78 20.41
CA GLY A 127 11.07 -10.76 21.88
C GLY A 127 10.44 -9.53 22.57
N MET A 128 9.69 -8.70 21.84
CA MET A 128 9.02 -7.51 22.37
C MET A 128 7.51 -7.78 22.57
N ASN A 129 7.16 -8.36 23.70
CA ASN A 129 5.80 -8.86 23.99
C ASN A 129 4.83 -7.81 24.59
N HIS A 130 5.29 -6.55 24.74
CA HIS A 130 4.54 -5.50 25.45
C HIS A 130 3.80 -4.53 24.51
N ILE A 131 3.73 -4.85 23.23
CA ILE A 131 3.07 -3.96 22.27
C ILE A 131 1.56 -4.11 22.38
N GLU A 132 0.87 -2.98 22.60
CA GLU A 132 -0.58 -2.89 22.64
C GLU A 132 -1.15 -2.28 21.37
N ILE A 133 -2.34 -2.73 20.94
CA ILE A 133 -3.08 -2.14 19.83
C ILE A 133 -4.25 -1.33 20.43
N SER A 134 -4.33 -0.06 20.06
CA SER A 134 -5.36 0.88 20.54
C SER A 134 -6.19 1.43 19.37
N PRO A 135 -7.27 0.74 18.97
CA PRO A 135 -8.17 1.24 17.92
C PRO A 135 -8.98 2.44 18.41
N SER A 136 -9.20 3.42 17.53
CA SER A 136 -10.14 4.52 17.77
C SER A 136 -11.59 4.06 17.58
N LYS A 137 -12.53 4.91 17.98
CA LYS A 137 -13.97 4.73 17.67
C LYS A 137 -14.37 5.34 16.32
N SER A 138 -13.46 6.09 15.68
CA SER A 138 -13.70 6.75 14.40
C SER A 138 -13.67 5.75 13.26
N LYS A 139 -14.51 5.99 12.23
CA LYS A 139 -14.45 5.22 10.98
C LYS A 139 -13.70 5.97 9.91
N ASP A 140 -13.17 5.23 8.94
CA ASP A 140 -12.52 5.84 7.78
C ASP A 140 -13.51 6.72 6.98
N SER A 141 -13.10 7.97 6.76
CA SER A 141 -13.85 8.95 5.98
C SER A 141 -13.34 9.13 4.55
N VAL A 142 -12.20 8.52 4.20
CA VAL A 142 -11.51 8.75 2.91
C VAL A 142 -12.09 7.87 1.80
N GLN A 143 -12.27 6.59 2.06
CA GLN A 143 -12.80 5.65 1.07
C GLN A 143 -14.27 5.31 1.33
N MET A 144 -14.77 5.58 2.52
CA MET A 144 -16.14 5.26 2.94
C MET A 144 -16.50 3.80 2.52
N ASP A 145 -17.71 3.59 1.98
CA ASP A 145 -18.16 2.25 1.55
C ASP A 145 -17.78 1.92 0.09
N LYS A 146 -17.05 2.79 -0.59
CA LYS A 146 -16.66 2.57 -1.99
C LYS A 146 -15.42 1.67 -2.05
N LYS A 147 -15.63 0.40 -2.37
CA LYS A 147 -14.55 -0.55 -2.63
C LYS A 147 -14.17 -0.50 -4.10
N ASN A 148 -12.99 0.03 -4.42
CA ASN A 148 -12.37 -0.18 -5.72
C ASN A 148 -12.01 -1.65 -5.86
N LYS A 149 -12.24 -2.19 -7.07
CA LYS A 149 -11.74 -3.52 -7.45
C LYS A 149 -10.62 -3.32 -8.46
N PRO A 150 -9.44 -3.90 -8.24
CA PRO A 150 -8.38 -3.86 -9.24
C PRO A 150 -8.76 -4.72 -10.42
N ASP A 151 -8.41 -4.28 -11.62
CA ASP A 151 -8.38 -5.14 -12.78
C ASP A 151 -7.21 -6.11 -12.65
N THR A 152 -7.38 -7.35 -13.10
CA THR A 152 -6.41 -8.43 -12.97
C THR A 152 -5.54 -8.64 -14.21
N TYR A 153 -5.67 -7.79 -15.24
CA TYR A 153 -4.97 -7.91 -16.52
C TYR A 153 -3.45 -8.10 -16.36
N ILE A 154 -2.82 -7.35 -15.43
CA ILE A 154 -1.37 -7.45 -15.16
C ILE A 154 -0.94 -8.86 -14.68
N LEU A 155 -1.85 -9.67 -14.13
CA LEU A 155 -1.52 -10.98 -13.56
C LEU A 155 -1.08 -12.01 -14.64
N ASP A 156 -1.34 -11.75 -15.91
CA ASP A 156 -0.84 -12.57 -17.01
C ASP A 156 0.69 -12.48 -17.18
N TRP A 157 1.30 -11.42 -16.65
CA TRP A 157 2.75 -11.15 -16.76
C TRP A 157 3.48 -11.11 -15.43
N TRP A 158 2.77 -10.71 -14.36
CA TRP A 158 3.38 -10.51 -13.06
C TRP A 158 2.40 -10.85 -11.94
N GLN A 159 2.92 -11.39 -10.85
CA GLN A 159 2.17 -11.64 -9.62
C GLN A 159 2.98 -11.18 -8.41
N PRO A 160 2.33 -10.57 -7.39
CA PRO A 160 2.97 -10.23 -6.13
C PRO A 160 3.38 -11.51 -5.39
N LYS A 161 4.58 -11.53 -4.81
CA LYS A 161 5.14 -12.70 -4.12
C LYS A 161 5.33 -12.48 -2.62
N THR A 162 5.49 -11.23 -2.20
CA THR A 162 5.74 -10.88 -0.80
C THR A 162 4.43 -10.86 -0.04
N THR A 163 4.31 -11.70 1.00
CA THR A 163 3.16 -11.67 1.91
C THR A 163 3.20 -10.43 2.79
N LEU A 164 2.06 -10.06 3.40
CA LEU A 164 2.00 -8.92 4.33
C LEU A 164 3.01 -9.12 5.48
N MET A 165 3.00 -10.27 6.14
CA MET A 165 3.94 -10.63 7.21
C MET A 165 5.39 -10.47 6.75
N THR A 166 5.79 -11.09 5.64
CA THR A 166 7.17 -11.01 5.13
C THR A 166 7.60 -9.58 4.83
N GLY A 167 6.73 -8.78 4.22
CA GLY A 167 7.03 -7.39 3.91
C GLY A 167 7.15 -6.53 5.15
N ILE A 168 6.26 -6.70 6.13
CA ILE A 168 6.31 -6.01 7.43
C ILE A 168 7.59 -6.38 8.18
N THR A 169 7.97 -7.67 8.24
CA THR A 169 9.22 -8.10 8.87
C THR A 169 10.43 -7.40 8.27
N LYS A 170 10.51 -7.28 6.94
CA LYS A 170 11.62 -6.57 6.27
C LYS A 170 11.67 -5.07 6.65
N VAL A 171 10.52 -4.41 6.73
CA VAL A 171 10.46 -3.00 7.16
C VAL A 171 10.86 -2.87 8.62
N PHE A 172 10.36 -3.75 9.47
CA PHE A 172 10.69 -3.80 10.90
C PHE A 172 12.21 -3.98 11.12
N GLU A 173 12.82 -4.98 10.46
CA GLU A 173 14.26 -5.24 10.58
C GLU A 173 15.10 -4.05 10.12
N ALA A 174 14.70 -3.35 9.07
CA ALA A 174 15.38 -2.16 8.61
C ALA A 174 15.27 -1.00 9.62
N MET A 175 14.11 -0.83 10.24
CA MET A 175 13.88 0.22 11.23
C MET A 175 14.51 -0.10 12.58
N LYS A 176 14.57 -1.38 12.98
CA LYS A 176 15.10 -1.80 14.28
C LYS A 176 16.49 -1.25 14.56
N ASN A 177 17.35 -1.15 13.53
CA ASN A 177 18.72 -0.66 13.69
C ASN A 177 18.80 0.83 14.11
N ASP A 178 17.75 1.59 13.90
CA ASP A 178 17.67 2.99 14.30
C ASP A 178 17.14 3.18 15.74
N TRP A 179 16.63 2.08 16.38
CA TRP A 179 15.95 2.09 17.67
C TRP A 179 16.59 1.18 18.73
N VAL A 180 17.54 0.35 18.36
CA VAL A 180 18.30 -0.57 19.21
C VAL A 180 19.80 -0.30 19.07
#